data_55af800d9d6aa6ce22331001f0999683
#
_entry.id   55af800d9d6aa6ce22331001f0999683
#
_cell.length_a   1.000
_cell.length_b   1.000
_cell.length_c   1.000
_cell.angle_alpha   90.00
_cell.angle_beta   90.00
_cell.angle_gamma   90.00
#
_symmetry.space_group_name_H-M   'P 1'
#
loop_
_entity.id
_entity.type
_entity.pdbx_description
1 polymer ?
#
loop_
_entity_poly.entity_id
_entity_poly.type
_entity_poly.pdbx_seq_one_letter_code
_entity_poly.pdbx_strand_id
1 'polypeptide(L)'
;MSDSKYLYDLDVSKFANVPYQDVLLLKLNSAKKLMNKLVHIDSMQDKDRMSKVHKAIGFNRTLLKELGFDDLRINSELKKLGEK
;
A
#
# COMPACT_ATOMS: atom_id res chain seq x y z
N MET A 1 4.75 20.97 -1.36
CA MET A 1 4.47 20.36 -0.10
C MET A 1 4.49 18.84 -0.21
N SER A 2 5.10 18.25 0.68
CA SER A 2 5.27 16.81 0.60
C SER A 2 4.32 16.09 1.55
N ASP A 3 3.74 15.03 1.10
CA ASP A 3 2.92 14.17 1.93
C ASP A 3 3.69 12.97 2.40
N SER A 4 4.97 13.17 2.72
CA SER A 4 5.82 12.08 3.13
C SER A 4 5.30 11.33 4.35
N LYS A 5 4.49 11.99 5.19
CA LYS A 5 3.89 11.34 6.34
C LYS A 5 2.71 10.44 5.98
N TYR A 6 2.18 10.59 4.78
CA TYR A 6 0.98 9.88 4.37
C TYR A 6 1.21 9.19 3.05
N LEU A 7 0.62 8.03 2.91
CA LEU A 7 0.59 7.31 1.64
C LEU A 7 -0.82 6.77 1.49
N TYR A 8 -1.60 7.44 0.61
CA TYR A 8 -2.96 7.01 0.32
C TYR A 8 -3.78 6.87 1.61
N ASP A 9 -3.79 7.97 2.39
CA ASP A 9 -4.56 8.05 3.63
C ASP A 9 -3.99 7.24 4.79
N LEU A 10 -2.76 6.76 4.64
CA LEU A 10 -2.08 6.06 5.71
C LEU A 10 -1.04 6.98 6.33
N ASP A 11 -1.18 7.27 7.61
CA ASP A 11 -0.24 8.14 8.33
C ASP A 11 0.92 7.30 8.83
N VAL A 12 2.02 7.35 8.10
CA VAL A 12 3.18 6.50 8.41
C VAL A 12 3.86 6.89 9.72
N SER A 13 3.63 8.10 10.22
CA SER A 13 4.25 8.49 11.49
C SER A 13 3.71 7.67 12.66
N LYS A 14 2.54 7.09 12.53
CA LYS A 14 1.97 6.25 13.57
C LYS A 14 2.67 4.90 13.69
N PHE A 15 3.53 4.56 12.73
CA PHE A 15 4.18 3.25 12.71
C PHE A 15 5.67 3.35 13.03
N ALA A 16 6.07 4.38 13.76
CA ALA A 16 7.49 4.60 14.05
C ALA A 16 8.12 3.42 14.77
N ASN A 17 7.36 2.71 15.60
CA ASN A 17 7.87 1.59 16.39
C ASN A 17 7.45 0.24 15.84
N VAL A 18 6.93 0.20 14.61
CA VAL A 18 6.46 -1.03 13.97
C VAL A 18 7.56 -1.55 13.05
N PRO A 19 7.78 -2.87 12.98
CA PRO A 19 8.76 -3.41 12.06
C PRO A 19 8.53 -2.94 10.63
N TYR A 20 9.63 -2.72 9.90
CA TYR A 20 9.55 -2.15 8.55
C TYR A 20 8.66 -2.97 7.62
N GLN A 21 8.78 -4.29 7.69
CA GLN A 21 7.96 -5.16 6.83
C GLN A 21 6.48 -5.00 7.13
N ASP A 22 6.11 -4.78 8.39
CA ASP A 22 4.70 -4.58 8.73
C ASP A 22 4.19 -3.26 8.18
N VAL A 23 5.02 -2.22 8.21
CA VAL A 23 4.66 -0.94 7.61
C VAL A 23 4.44 -1.10 6.11
N LEU A 24 5.31 -1.84 5.45
CA LEU A 24 5.17 -2.08 4.01
C LEU A 24 3.89 -2.82 3.68
N LEU A 25 3.53 -3.81 4.51
CA LEU A 25 2.28 -4.54 4.31
C LEU A 25 1.07 -3.65 4.49
N LEU A 26 1.11 -2.79 5.50
CA LEU A 26 0.00 -1.86 5.73
C LEU A 26 -0.14 -0.86 4.59
N LYS A 27 0.99 -0.35 4.09
CA LYS A 27 0.97 0.56 2.95
C LYS A 27 0.41 -0.14 1.71
N LEU A 28 0.85 -1.36 1.47
CA LEU A 28 0.36 -2.13 0.32
C LEU A 28 -1.14 -2.37 0.43
N ASN A 29 -1.61 -2.76 1.60
CA ASN A 29 -3.02 -3.00 1.82
C ASN A 29 -3.84 -1.73 1.62
N SER A 30 -3.36 -0.61 2.17
CA SER A 30 -4.04 0.67 2.01
C SER A 30 -4.11 1.09 0.55
N ALA A 31 -3.01 0.90 -0.19
CA ALA A 31 -2.97 1.24 -1.60
C ALA A 31 -3.96 0.39 -2.41
N LYS A 32 -4.04 -0.90 -2.09
CA LYS A 32 -4.97 -1.79 -2.78
C LYS A 32 -6.41 -1.39 -2.51
N LYS A 33 -6.72 -1.01 -1.28
CA LYS A 33 -8.07 -0.56 -0.94
C LYS A 33 -8.43 0.71 -1.70
N LEU A 34 -7.48 1.64 -1.78
CA LEU A 34 -7.72 2.86 -2.52
C LEU A 34 -7.90 2.58 -4.01
N MET A 35 -7.10 1.69 -4.56
CA MET A 35 -7.24 1.32 -5.96
C MET A 35 -8.63 0.75 -6.24
N ASN A 36 -9.12 -0.10 -5.34
CA ASN A 36 -10.45 -0.67 -5.50
C ASN A 36 -11.54 0.41 -5.50
N LYS A 37 -11.35 1.45 -4.69
CA LYS A 37 -12.29 2.57 -4.70
C LYS A 37 -12.24 3.34 -6.01
N LEU A 38 -11.05 3.49 -6.58
CA LEU A 38 -10.86 4.31 -7.77
C LEU A 38 -11.23 3.60 -9.06
N VAL A 39 -11.35 2.29 -9.04
CA VAL A 39 -11.57 1.52 -10.26
C VAL A 39 -12.87 1.91 -10.99
N HIS A 40 -13.85 2.43 -10.25
CA HIS A 40 -15.14 2.81 -10.85
C HIS A 40 -15.24 4.31 -11.13
N ILE A 41 -14.18 5.05 -10.93
CA ILE A 41 -14.19 6.50 -11.09
C ILE A 41 -13.51 6.87 -12.39
N ASP A 42 -14.15 7.73 -13.16
CA ASP A 42 -13.69 8.05 -14.51
C ASP A 42 -13.36 9.53 -14.64
N SER A 43 -12.52 10.04 -13.76
CA SER A 43 -12.02 11.41 -13.86
C SER A 43 -10.52 11.38 -14.13
N MET A 44 -10.01 12.46 -14.72
CA MET A 44 -8.58 12.53 -15.02
C MET A 44 -7.74 12.52 -13.74
N GLN A 45 -8.20 13.24 -12.72
CA GLN A 45 -7.49 13.25 -11.45
C GLN A 45 -7.40 11.86 -10.85
N ASP A 46 -8.48 11.11 -10.94
CA ASP A 46 -8.50 9.79 -10.34
C ASP A 46 -7.69 8.79 -11.15
N LYS A 47 -7.59 8.98 -12.47
CA LYS A 47 -6.72 8.14 -13.28
C LYS A 47 -5.26 8.36 -12.93
N ASP A 48 -4.87 9.62 -12.73
CA ASP A 48 -3.51 9.94 -12.31
C ASP A 48 -3.24 9.36 -10.93
N ARG A 49 -4.19 9.51 -10.02
CA ARG A 49 -4.07 8.96 -8.68
C ARG A 49 -3.95 7.45 -8.72
N MET A 50 -4.74 6.79 -9.57
CA MET A 50 -4.66 5.34 -9.71
C MET A 50 -3.29 4.89 -10.22
N SER A 51 -2.71 5.65 -11.15
CA SER A 51 -1.36 5.34 -11.63
C SER A 51 -0.36 5.37 -10.49
N LYS A 52 -0.45 6.36 -9.61
CA LYS A 52 0.44 6.46 -8.45
C LYS A 52 0.21 5.30 -7.49
N VAL A 53 -1.03 4.89 -7.32
CA VAL A 53 -1.34 3.75 -6.46
C VAL A 53 -0.73 2.47 -7.03
N HIS A 54 -0.82 2.27 -8.34
CA HIS A 54 -0.20 1.12 -8.98
C HIS A 54 1.30 1.08 -8.72
N LYS A 55 1.97 2.23 -8.85
CA LYS A 55 3.40 2.30 -8.59
C LYS A 55 3.72 1.98 -7.14
N ALA A 56 2.90 2.47 -6.22
CA ALA A 56 3.11 2.20 -4.80
C ALA A 56 2.95 0.71 -4.49
N ILE A 57 1.97 0.06 -5.11
CA ILE A 57 1.77 -1.37 -4.91
C ILE A 57 3.00 -2.14 -5.38
N GLY A 58 3.48 -1.82 -6.60
CA GLY A 58 4.66 -2.50 -7.14
C GLY A 58 5.90 -2.27 -6.30
N PHE A 59 6.10 -1.03 -5.85
CA PHE A 59 7.26 -0.69 -5.04
C PHE A 59 7.27 -1.44 -3.71
N ASN A 60 6.13 -1.45 -3.03
CA ASN A 60 6.03 -2.12 -1.74
C ASN A 60 6.19 -3.63 -1.87
N ARG A 61 5.63 -4.22 -2.93
CA ARG A 61 5.82 -5.65 -3.18
C ARG A 61 7.28 -5.98 -3.42
N THR A 62 7.96 -5.15 -4.21
CA THR A 62 9.37 -5.38 -4.50
C THR A 62 10.20 -5.35 -3.22
N LEU A 63 9.96 -4.36 -2.38
CA LEU A 63 10.68 -4.26 -1.11
C LEU A 63 10.42 -5.46 -0.22
N LEU A 64 9.18 -5.91 -0.15
CA LEU A 64 8.84 -7.07 0.66
C LEU A 64 9.53 -8.33 0.15
N LYS A 65 9.64 -8.48 -1.17
CA LYS A 65 10.36 -9.62 -1.73
C LYS A 65 11.82 -9.58 -1.38
N GLU A 66 12.42 -8.39 -1.36
CA GLU A 66 13.81 -8.25 -0.96
C GLU A 66 14.02 -8.58 0.50
N LEU A 67 12.99 -8.45 1.32
CA LEU A 67 13.04 -8.81 2.72
C LEU A 67 12.77 -10.31 2.96
N GLY A 68 12.53 -11.07 1.90
CA GLY A 68 12.34 -12.50 2.01
C GLY A 68 10.89 -12.97 1.93
N PHE A 69 9.96 -12.04 1.67
CA PHE A 69 8.56 -12.41 1.50
C PHE A 69 8.33 -12.83 0.05
N ASP A 70 7.74 -14.00 -0.18
CA ASP A 70 7.29 -14.34 -1.52
C ASP A 70 5.84 -13.90 -1.69
N ASP A 71 5.31 -14.07 -2.90
CA ASP A 71 3.95 -13.61 -3.19
C ASP A 71 2.91 -14.31 -2.33
N LEU A 72 3.09 -15.59 -2.08
CA LEU A 72 2.14 -16.33 -1.24
C LEU A 72 2.12 -15.76 0.17
N ARG A 73 3.29 -15.47 0.73
CA ARG A 73 3.37 -14.92 2.07
C ARG A 73 2.80 -13.51 2.11
N ILE A 74 3.12 -12.69 1.10
CA ILE A 74 2.57 -11.34 1.04
C ILE A 74 1.05 -11.38 1.01
N ASN A 75 0.48 -12.23 0.18
CA ASN A 75 -0.97 -12.34 0.07
C ASN A 75 -1.59 -12.83 1.37
N SER A 76 -0.94 -13.78 2.04
CA SER A 76 -1.43 -14.29 3.32
C SER A 76 -1.46 -13.20 4.39
N GLU A 77 -0.37 -12.42 4.47
CA GLU A 77 -0.31 -11.34 5.47
C GLU A 77 -1.32 -10.24 5.16
N LEU A 78 -1.51 -9.91 3.89
CA LEU A 78 -2.50 -8.93 3.51
C LEU A 78 -3.90 -9.39 3.88
N LYS A 79 -4.18 -10.67 3.72
CA LYS A 79 -5.47 -11.21 4.09
C LYS A 79 -5.72 -11.04 5.58
N LYS A 80 -4.70 -11.31 6.40
CA LYS A 80 -4.82 -11.11 7.84
C LYS A 80 -5.11 -9.65 8.18
N LEU A 81 -4.44 -8.73 7.50
CA LEU A 81 -4.66 -7.30 7.75
C LEU A 81 -6.06 -6.88 7.32
N GLY A 82 -6.59 -7.48 6.28
CA GLY A 82 -7.89 -7.13 5.76
C GLY A 82 -9.06 -7.71 6.51
N GLU A 83 -8.81 -8.63 7.41
CA GLU A 83 -9.87 -9.33 8.14
C GLU A 83 -10.29 -8.66 9.43
N LYS A 84 -9.81 -7.48 9.67
CA LYS A 84 -10.15 -6.80 10.92
C LYS A 84 -11.57 -6.33 10.98
#